data_d85da20dc311dadd0080593f5b65d533
#
_entry.id   d85da20dc311dadd0080593f5b65d533
#
_cell.length_a   1.000
_cell.length_b   1.000
_cell.length_c   1.000
_cell.angle_alpha   90.00
_cell.angle_beta   90.00
_cell.angle_gamma   90.00
#
_symmetry.space_group_name_H-M   'P 1'
#
loop_
_entity.id
_entity.type
_entity.pdbx_description
1 polymer ?
#
loop_
_entity_poly.entity_id
_entity_poly.type
_entity_poly.pdbx_seq_one_letter_code
_entity_poly.pdbx_strand_id
1 'polypeptide(L)'
;GKTGTTNDARDTWFVGIDGENVATVWLGRDDNGDTKLTGASGALQVYKDYLKRSAITPLKPHKPTDIKWVGINAYGGWDCSSSRTIPVWADRNQSFCQQSRVDPNR
;
A
#
# COMPACT_ATOMS: atom_id res chain seq x y z
N GLY A 1 0.31 -2.45 3.31
CA GLY A 1 0.72 -3.85 3.53
C GLY A 1 0.13 -4.82 2.51
N LYS A 2 0.58 -6.06 2.60
CA LYS A 2 0.14 -7.13 1.70
C LYS A 2 0.03 -8.45 2.45
N THR A 3 -1.08 -9.15 2.24
CA THR A 3 -1.28 -10.52 2.72
C THR A 3 -0.75 -11.54 1.70
N GLY A 4 -0.36 -12.71 2.18
CA GLY A 4 -0.02 -13.88 1.37
C GLY A 4 -0.60 -15.16 1.98
N THR A 5 -1.00 -16.10 1.13
CA THR A 5 -1.45 -17.44 1.55
C THR A 5 -0.92 -18.43 0.53
N THR A 6 -0.21 -19.46 0.98
CA THR A 6 0.25 -20.53 0.09
C THR A 6 -0.88 -21.52 -0.20
N ASN A 7 -0.67 -22.38 -1.21
CA ASN A 7 -1.61 -23.43 -1.54
C ASN A 7 -1.88 -24.31 -0.31
N ASP A 8 -3.11 -24.78 -0.19
CA ASP A 8 -3.59 -25.58 0.94
C ASP A 8 -3.46 -24.87 2.30
N ALA A 9 -3.38 -23.52 2.31
CA ALA A 9 -3.29 -22.69 3.51
C ALA A 9 -2.20 -23.16 4.51
N ARG A 10 -1.07 -23.68 4.02
CA ARG A 10 0.04 -24.16 4.86
C ARG A 10 0.79 -23.02 5.52
N ASP A 11 0.95 -21.91 4.78
CA ASP A 11 1.62 -20.71 5.26
C ASP A 11 0.72 -19.50 5.08
N THR A 12 0.69 -18.67 6.08
CA THR A 12 0.06 -17.34 6.01
C THR A 12 1.11 -16.26 6.25
N TRP A 13 1.06 -15.22 5.44
CA TRP A 13 2.02 -14.14 5.45
C TRP A 13 1.33 -12.79 5.54
N PHE A 14 1.97 -11.85 6.19
CA PHE A 14 1.65 -10.44 6.09
C PHE A 14 2.92 -9.61 6.12
N VAL A 15 3.02 -8.66 5.22
CA VAL A 15 4.07 -7.63 5.24
C VAL A 15 3.40 -6.29 5.46
N GLY A 16 3.77 -5.60 6.52
CA GLY A 16 3.33 -4.25 6.85
C GLY A 16 4.47 -3.26 6.80
N ILE A 17 4.15 -2.02 6.47
CA ILE A 17 5.11 -0.93 6.36
C ILE A 17 4.53 0.29 7.09
N ASP A 18 5.35 0.94 7.91
CA ASP A 18 5.08 2.26 8.46
C ASP A 18 6.23 3.24 8.12
N GLY A 19 6.28 4.39 8.75
CA GLY A 19 7.30 5.41 8.46
C GLY A 19 8.73 5.03 8.88
N GLU A 20 8.89 4.02 9.73
CA GLU A 20 10.19 3.60 10.28
C GLU A 20 10.49 2.12 10.09
N ASN A 21 9.44 1.30 9.98
CA ASN A 21 9.58 -0.16 10.02
C ASN A 21 8.94 -0.85 8.83
N VAL A 22 9.57 -1.95 8.43
CA VAL A 22 8.95 -3.00 7.62
C VAL A 22 8.88 -4.24 8.49
N ALA A 23 7.68 -4.72 8.77
CA ALA A 23 7.46 -5.91 9.58
C ALA A 23 6.87 -7.03 8.74
N THR A 24 7.47 -8.20 8.82
CA THR A 24 6.97 -9.40 8.15
C THR A 24 6.51 -10.40 9.21
N VAL A 25 5.29 -10.88 9.06
CA VAL A 25 4.71 -11.93 9.89
C VAL A 25 4.51 -13.19 9.06
N TRP A 26 5.00 -14.27 9.55
CA TRP A 26 4.73 -15.61 9.05
C TRP A 26 4.05 -16.44 10.13
N LEU A 27 3.05 -17.21 9.74
CA LEU A 27 2.38 -18.15 10.61
C LEU A 27 2.11 -19.44 9.82
N GLY A 28 2.63 -20.53 10.34
CA GLY A 28 2.57 -21.86 9.76
C GLY A 28 2.59 -22.92 10.85
N ARG A 29 2.61 -24.19 10.44
CA ARG A 29 2.70 -25.35 11.32
C ARG A 29 4.04 -26.05 11.13
N ASP A 30 4.60 -26.58 12.23
CA ASP A 30 5.88 -27.31 12.19
C ASP A 30 5.79 -28.58 11.34
N ASP A 31 4.62 -29.20 11.27
CA ASP A 31 4.33 -30.38 10.45
C ASP A 31 3.98 -30.05 8.99
N ASN A 32 4.10 -28.79 8.59
CA ASN A 32 3.72 -28.30 7.27
C ASN A 32 2.26 -28.61 6.87
N GLY A 33 1.39 -28.79 7.86
CA GLY A 33 -0.02 -29.06 7.66
C GLY A 33 -0.83 -27.80 7.34
N ASP A 34 -2.06 -27.99 6.90
CA ASP A 34 -3.04 -26.91 6.68
C ASP A 34 -3.31 -26.16 7.99
N THR A 35 -3.10 -24.84 7.96
CA THR A 35 -3.40 -23.96 9.10
C THR A 35 -4.87 -23.60 9.20
N LYS A 36 -5.66 -23.84 8.14
CA LYS A 36 -7.04 -23.37 7.97
C LYS A 36 -7.20 -21.84 8.07
N LEU A 37 -6.11 -21.10 7.89
CA LEU A 37 -6.06 -19.66 7.95
C LEU A 37 -5.60 -19.09 6.59
N THR A 38 -5.95 -17.85 6.36
CA THR A 38 -5.42 -17.04 5.25
C THR A 38 -4.48 -15.98 5.78
N GLY A 39 -3.76 -15.28 4.92
CA GLY A 39 -2.96 -14.12 5.33
C GLY A 39 -3.77 -13.09 6.10
N ALA A 40 -5.06 -12.91 5.77
CA ALA A 40 -5.95 -11.99 6.46
C ALA A 40 -6.45 -12.50 7.81
N SER A 41 -6.80 -13.78 7.92
CA SER A 41 -7.31 -14.39 9.18
C SER A 41 -6.19 -14.86 10.11
N GLY A 42 -4.98 -15.07 9.60
CA GLY A 42 -3.80 -15.51 10.35
C GLY A 42 -2.80 -14.38 10.57
N ALA A 43 -1.82 -14.25 9.68
CA ALA A 43 -0.66 -13.37 9.86
C ALA A 43 -1.04 -11.89 10.05
N LEU A 44 -2.07 -11.38 9.37
CA LEU A 44 -2.55 -10.00 9.55
C LEU A 44 -3.05 -9.76 10.98
N GLN A 45 -3.68 -10.74 11.63
CA GLN A 45 -4.17 -10.57 13.00
C GLN A 45 -3.00 -10.45 13.99
N VAL A 46 -1.94 -11.21 13.79
CA VAL A 46 -0.71 -11.08 14.58
C VAL A 46 -0.07 -9.70 14.39
N TYR A 47 0.03 -9.24 13.14
CA TYR A 47 0.55 -7.90 12.84
C TYR A 47 -0.32 -6.80 13.49
N LYS A 48 -1.64 -6.93 13.45
CA LYS A 48 -2.57 -6.00 14.11
C LYS A 48 -2.32 -5.93 15.63
N ASP A 49 -2.08 -7.06 16.27
CA ASP A 49 -1.80 -7.09 17.72
C ASP A 49 -0.40 -6.54 18.05
N TYR A 50 0.57 -6.74 17.17
CA TYR A 50 1.87 -6.07 17.25
C TYR A 50 1.70 -4.54 17.19
N LEU A 51 0.93 -4.01 16.24
CA LEU A 51 0.71 -2.57 16.11
C LEU A 51 0.03 -1.93 17.33
N LYS A 52 -0.84 -2.65 18.01
CA LYS A 52 -1.47 -2.14 19.26
C LYS A 52 -0.48 -1.91 20.39
N ARG A 53 0.68 -2.55 20.34
CA ARG A 53 1.72 -2.52 21.37
C ARG A 53 2.94 -1.72 20.97
N SER A 54 2.99 -1.27 19.73
CA SER A 54 4.11 -0.52 19.16
C SER A 54 3.70 0.92 18.86
N ALA A 55 4.64 1.84 18.99
CA ALA A 55 4.47 3.18 18.43
C ALA A 55 4.47 3.07 16.90
N ILE A 56 3.47 3.65 16.26
CA ILE A 56 3.35 3.64 14.79
C ILE A 56 3.73 5.02 14.27
N THR A 57 4.68 5.06 13.35
CA THR A 57 5.02 6.27 12.60
C THR A 57 4.29 6.26 11.26
N PRO A 58 3.46 7.25 10.95
CA PRO A 58 2.75 7.30 9.68
C PRO A 58 3.72 7.24 8.48
N LEU A 59 3.40 6.39 7.51
CA LEU A 59 4.15 6.35 6.25
C LEU A 59 3.90 7.63 5.47
N LYS A 60 4.95 8.42 5.27
CA LYS A 60 4.94 9.63 4.44
C LYS A 60 5.84 9.40 3.23
N PRO A 61 5.29 8.90 2.10
CA PRO A 61 6.08 8.69 0.91
C PRO A 61 6.68 10.02 0.43
N HIS A 62 7.98 10.02 0.16
CA HIS A 62 8.62 11.16 -0.48
C HIS A 62 8.08 11.32 -1.90
N LYS A 63 7.61 12.53 -2.23
CA LYS A 63 7.17 12.84 -3.59
C LYS A 63 8.38 13.29 -4.42
N PRO A 64 8.82 12.53 -5.42
CA PRO A 64 9.86 12.97 -6.32
C PRO A 64 9.46 14.23 -7.08
N THR A 65 10.43 15.08 -7.41
CA THR A 65 10.19 16.37 -8.08
C THR A 65 9.73 16.21 -9.53
N ASP A 66 10.03 15.09 -10.14
CA ASP A 66 9.68 14.71 -11.50
C ASP A 66 8.35 13.93 -11.62
N ILE A 67 7.62 13.79 -10.52
CA ILE A 67 6.28 13.20 -10.50
C ILE A 67 5.21 14.30 -10.38
N LYS A 68 4.25 14.30 -11.30
CA LYS A 68 3.06 15.15 -11.26
C LYS A 68 1.80 14.31 -11.05
N TRP A 69 0.84 14.85 -10.31
CA TRP A 69 -0.47 14.26 -10.17
C TRP A 69 -1.40 14.83 -11.23
N VAL A 70 -1.99 13.96 -12.03
CA VAL A 70 -2.80 14.33 -13.18
C VAL A 70 -4.20 13.74 -13.03
N GLY A 71 -5.22 14.55 -13.30
CA GLY A 71 -6.61 14.11 -13.29
C GLY A 71 -6.94 13.16 -14.44
N ILE A 72 -7.69 12.10 -14.14
CA ILE A 72 -8.15 11.13 -15.13
C ILE A 72 -9.65 10.91 -15.01
N ASN A 73 -10.32 10.69 -16.16
CA ASN A 73 -11.72 10.29 -16.22
C ASN A 73 -11.87 8.77 -16.05
N ALA A 74 -13.12 8.30 -16.06
CA ALA A 74 -13.44 6.87 -15.88
C ALA A 74 -12.87 5.96 -16.98
N TYR A 75 -12.55 6.51 -18.15
CA TYR A 75 -12.03 5.79 -19.31
C TYR A 75 -10.50 5.88 -19.44
N GLY A 76 -9.83 6.48 -18.44
CA GLY A 76 -8.38 6.64 -18.43
C GLY A 76 -7.84 7.83 -19.23
N GLY A 77 -8.70 8.67 -19.80
CA GLY A 77 -8.31 9.91 -20.46
C GLY A 77 -7.99 11.02 -19.45
N TRP A 78 -7.18 12.00 -19.88
CA TRP A 78 -6.84 13.16 -19.06
C TRP A 78 -8.08 14.03 -18.80
N ASP A 79 -8.29 14.42 -17.56
CA ASP A 79 -9.41 15.26 -17.14
C ASP A 79 -9.01 16.16 -15.98
N CYS A 80 -8.82 17.45 -16.28
CA CYS A 80 -8.43 18.46 -15.29
C CYS A 80 -9.45 18.65 -14.17
N SER A 81 -10.72 18.37 -14.43
CA SER A 81 -11.82 18.55 -13.47
C SER A 81 -12.00 17.33 -12.55
N SER A 82 -11.38 16.20 -12.90
CA SER A 82 -11.55 14.96 -12.16
C SER A 82 -10.97 15.03 -10.75
N SER A 83 -11.69 14.52 -9.78
CA SER A 83 -11.20 14.30 -8.42
C SER A 83 -10.23 13.10 -8.33
N ARG A 84 -10.30 12.18 -9.31
CA ARG A 84 -9.41 11.04 -9.39
C ARG A 84 -8.10 11.44 -10.06
N THR A 85 -6.99 11.26 -9.36
CA THR A 85 -5.66 11.58 -9.89
C THR A 85 -4.73 10.39 -9.83
N ILE A 86 -3.78 10.33 -10.77
CA ILE A 86 -2.70 9.36 -10.80
C ILE A 86 -1.35 10.07 -10.86
N PRO A 87 -0.28 9.47 -10.29
CA PRO A 87 1.08 9.98 -10.46
C PRO A 87 1.59 9.64 -11.87
N VAL A 88 2.18 10.60 -12.53
CA VAL A 88 2.83 10.43 -13.84
C VAL A 88 4.20 11.09 -13.84
N TRP A 89 5.13 10.56 -14.63
CA TRP A 89 6.41 11.21 -14.87
C TRP A 89 6.20 12.54 -15.58
N ALA A 90 6.78 13.58 -15.05
CA ALA A 90 6.74 14.90 -15.66
C ALA A 90 7.72 14.96 -16.83
N ASP A 91 7.33 14.47 -18.00
CA ASP A 91 8.06 14.79 -19.23
C ASP A 91 7.97 16.30 -19.48
N ARG A 92 9.12 16.92 -19.76
CA ARG A 92 9.22 18.39 -19.95
C ARG A 92 8.37 18.89 -21.12
N ASN A 93 8.01 18.01 -22.05
CA ASN A 93 7.30 18.32 -23.28
C ASN A 93 5.80 18.00 -23.25
N GLN A 94 5.28 17.41 -22.18
CA GLN A 94 3.86 17.10 -22.06
C GLN A 94 3.15 18.12 -21.15
N SER A 95 2.19 18.86 -21.72
CA SER A 95 1.27 19.67 -20.94
C SER A 95 0.15 18.78 -20.40
N PHE A 96 0.27 18.38 -19.17
CA PHE A 96 -0.83 17.73 -18.45
C PHE A 96 -1.69 18.81 -17.78
N CYS A 97 -2.97 18.55 -17.66
CA CYS A 97 -3.81 19.31 -16.77
C CYS A 97 -3.33 19.16 -15.32
N GLN A 98 -2.72 20.20 -14.80
CA GLN A 98 -2.28 20.23 -13.40
C GLN A 98 -3.45 20.71 -12.53
N GLN A 99 -3.94 19.82 -11.64
CA GLN A 99 -4.74 20.27 -10.50
C GLN A 99 -3.78 20.66 -9.36
N SER A 100 -3.86 21.90 -8.94
CA SER A 100 -3.26 22.36 -7.68
C SER A 100 -4.03 21.70 -6.52
N ARG A 101 -3.70 20.46 -6.18
CA ARG A 101 -4.19 19.88 -4.94
C ARG A 101 -3.27 20.32 -3.81
N VAL A 102 -3.87 20.97 -2.85
CA VAL A 102 -3.32 21.09 -1.50
C VAL A 102 -3.09 19.66 -1.00
N ASP A 103 -1.84 19.34 -0.68
CA ASP A 103 -1.46 18.06 -0.08
C ASP A 103 -2.24 17.87 1.22
N PRO A 104 -3.15 16.88 1.33
CA PRO A 104 -3.94 16.70 2.55
C PRO A 104 -3.09 16.27 3.76
N ASN A 105 -1.78 16.02 3.56
CA ASN A 105 -0.82 15.61 4.59
C ASN A 105 0.26 16.68 4.90
N ARG A 106 0.02 17.92 4.49
CA ARG A 106 0.85 19.05 4.95
C ARG A 106 0.28 19.70 6.19
#